data_71975a6440db8baeeea4c335e6a5f618
#
_entry.id   71975a6440db8baeeea4c335e6a5f618
#
_cell.length_a   1.000
_cell.length_b   1.000
_cell.length_c   1.000
_cell.angle_alpha   90.00
_cell.angle_beta   90.00
_cell.angle_gamma   90.00
#
_symmetry.space_group_name_H-M   'P 1'
#
loop_
_entity.id
_entity.type
_entity.pdbx_description
1 polymer ?
#
loop_
_entity_poly.entity_id
_entity_poly.type
_entity_poly.pdbx_seq_one_letter_code
_entity_poly.pdbx_strand_id
1 'polypeptide(L)'
;DTLCIGYHANNSTDTVDTVLEKNVTVTHSVNLLENRHNGKLCKLRGVAPLHLGKCNIAGWLLGNPECESLSTASSWSYIVETSNSDNGTCYPGDFINYEELREQLSSVSSFERFEIFPKTSSWPNHDTNRGVTAACPHAGTNSFYRNLIWLVKKGNSYPKINKSYINNKEKEVLVLWAIHHPSTSADQQSLYQNADAYVFVGSSRYSRKFEPEIATRPKVRDQAGRMNYYWTLVEPGDKITFEATGNLVVPRYAFALKRNSGSGIIISDTSVHDCDTTCQTPNGAINTSLPFQNIHPVTIGECPKYVKSTKLRMATGLRNIPSIQSRGLFGAIAGFIEGGWTGMIDGWYGYHHQNEQGSGYAADLKSTQNAIDGITNKVNSVIEKMNTQFTAVGKEFSHLERRIENLNKKVDDGFLDIWTYNAELLVLLENERTLDYHDSNVKNLYEKVRSQLKNNAKEIGNGCFEFYHKCDDTCMESVKNGTYDYPKYSEEAKLNREEIDGVKLESTRIYQILAIYSTVASSLVLVVSLGAISFWMCSNGSLQCRICI
;
A
#
# COMPACT_ATOMS: atom_id res chain seq x y z
N ASP A 1 -45.38 19.93 20.57
CA ASP A 1 -44.79 19.31 19.37
C ASP A 1 -43.34 19.76 19.22
N THR A 2 -42.44 18.84 18.92
CA THR A 2 -41.01 19.09 18.83
C THR A 2 -40.42 18.52 17.54
N LEU A 3 -39.37 19.17 17.03
CA LEU A 3 -38.58 18.70 15.92
C LEU A 3 -37.11 18.85 16.29
N CYS A 4 -36.37 17.76 16.27
CA CYS A 4 -34.94 17.76 16.52
C CYS A 4 -34.16 17.45 15.24
N ILE A 5 -33.01 18.04 15.12
CA ILE A 5 -32.06 17.79 14.03
C ILE A 5 -30.88 16.98 14.58
N GLY A 6 -30.50 15.95 13.91
CA GLY A 6 -29.43 15.07 14.38
C GLY A 6 -28.73 14.32 13.26
N TYR A 7 -27.83 13.46 13.67
CA TYR A 7 -27.01 12.67 12.77
C TYR A 7 -26.98 11.20 13.22
N HIS A 8 -26.60 10.34 12.27
CA HIS A 8 -26.53 8.90 12.50
C HIS A 8 -25.42 8.53 13.48
N ALA A 9 -25.70 7.54 14.31
CA ALA A 9 -24.69 6.80 15.08
C ALA A 9 -25.00 5.30 14.97
N ASN A 10 -23.99 4.48 15.18
CA ASN A 10 -24.11 3.02 15.11
C ASN A 10 -23.19 2.34 16.13
N ASN A 11 -23.03 1.03 16.02
CA ASN A 11 -22.15 0.23 16.87
C ASN A 11 -20.75 0.04 16.29
N SER A 12 -20.36 0.81 15.28
CA SER A 12 -19.03 0.74 14.67
C SER A 12 -17.93 1.07 15.68
N THR A 13 -16.87 0.30 15.62
CA THR A 13 -15.63 0.52 16.38
C THR A 13 -14.47 0.99 15.51
N ASP A 14 -14.73 1.31 14.24
CA ASP A 14 -13.71 1.81 13.31
C ASP A 14 -13.15 3.13 13.83
N THR A 15 -11.81 3.21 13.89
CA THR A 15 -11.11 4.41 14.33
C THR A 15 -10.27 4.98 13.21
N VAL A 16 -10.21 6.31 13.15
CA VAL A 16 -9.37 7.05 12.23
C VAL A 16 -8.55 8.08 13.00
N ASP A 17 -7.44 8.50 12.41
CA ASP A 17 -6.63 9.58 12.93
C ASP A 17 -6.89 10.84 12.10
N THR A 18 -6.88 11.98 12.76
CA THR A 18 -6.91 13.30 12.13
C THR A 18 -5.66 14.09 12.53
N VAL A 19 -5.51 15.29 11.98
CA VAL A 19 -4.39 16.17 12.35
C VAL A 19 -4.42 16.52 13.84
N LEU A 20 -5.60 16.81 14.37
CA LEU A 20 -5.78 17.29 15.74
C LEU A 20 -6.09 16.18 16.76
N GLU A 21 -6.58 15.04 16.30
CA GLU A 21 -7.03 13.96 17.18
C GLU A 21 -6.56 12.60 16.69
N LYS A 22 -6.37 11.65 17.60
CA LYS A 22 -6.03 10.26 17.29
C LYS A 22 -7.11 9.31 17.79
N ASN A 23 -7.29 8.18 17.08
CA ASN A 23 -8.24 7.13 17.44
C ASN A 23 -9.68 7.67 17.61
N VAL A 24 -10.13 8.45 16.63
CA VAL A 24 -11.51 8.94 16.58
C VAL A 24 -12.39 7.83 16.04
N THR A 25 -13.39 7.42 16.81
CA THR A 25 -14.37 6.43 16.34
C THR A 25 -15.33 7.07 15.35
N VAL A 26 -15.51 6.43 14.20
CA VAL A 26 -16.39 6.89 13.13
C VAL A 26 -17.42 5.83 12.77
N THR A 27 -18.54 6.26 12.21
CA THR A 27 -19.62 5.36 11.81
C THR A 27 -19.27 4.51 10.61
N HIS A 28 -18.53 5.07 9.66
CA HIS A 28 -18.10 4.42 8.42
C HIS A 28 -16.69 4.87 8.05
N SER A 29 -15.93 3.97 7.49
CA SER A 29 -14.59 4.26 7.02
C SER A 29 -14.19 3.31 5.89
N VAL A 30 -13.16 3.68 5.15
CA VAL A 30 -12.57 2.86 4.10
C VAL A 30 -11.12 2.58 4.49
N ASN A 31 -10.73 1.33 4.47
CA ASN A 31 -9.34 0.95 4.62
C ASN A 31 -8.64 1.11 3.26
N LEU A 32 -7.53 1.85 3.23
CA LEU A 32 -6.73 2.06 2.01
C LEU A 32 -5.50 1.14 1.93
N LEU A 33 -5.19 0.43 3.00
CA LEU A 33 -3.98 -0.36 3.13
C LEU A 33 -4.29 -1.86 3.15
N GLU A 34 -3.73 -2.59 2.20
CA GLU A 34 -3.77 -4.05 2.21
C GLU A 34 -2.58 -4.60 3.00
N ASN A 35 -2.86 -5.40 3.99
CA ASN A 35 -1.85 -6.04 4.83
C ASN A 35 -1.90 -7.58 4.77
N ARG A 36 -2.72 -8.14 3.90
CA ARG A 36 -2.92 -9.59 3.78
C ARG A 36 -2.48 -10.10 2.42
N HIS A 37 -1.85 -11.25 2.43
CA HIS A 37 -1.48 -12.02 1.25
C HIS A 37 -1.84 -13.48 1.48
N ASN A 38 -1.85 -14.28 0.43
CA ASN A 38 -2.23 -15.70 0.54
C ASN A 38 -1.08 -16.63 0.93
N GLY A 39 0.16 -16.12 1.06
CA GLY A 39 1.33 -16.94 1.38
C GLY A 39 1.77 -17.88 0.28
N LYS A 40 1.34 -17.68 -0.95
CA LYS A 40 1.59 -18.57 -2.09
C LYS A 40 2.13 -17.79 -3.28
N LEU A 41 2.98 -18.46 -4.08
CA LEU A 41 3.34 -17.96 -5.40
C LEU A 41 2.32 -18.50 -6.41
N CYS A 42 1.68 -17.61 -7.13
CA CYS A 42 0.59 -17.92 -8.05
C CYS A 42 0.98 -17.67 -9.50
N LYS A 43 0.16 -18.14 -10.43
CA LYS A 43 0.22 -17.72 -11.81
C LYS A 43 -0.11 -16.23 -11.90
N LEU A 44 0.58 -15.50 -12.75
CA LEU A 44 0.28 -14.11 -13.03
C LEU A 44 -0.47 -14.01 -14.35
N ARG A 45 -1.72 -13.55 -14.30
CA ARG A 45 -2.60 -13.46 -15.47
C ARG A 45 -2.69 -14.78 -16.27
N GLY A 46 -2.78 -15.90 -15.56
CA GLY A 46 -2.90 -17.22 -16.16
C GLY A 46 -1.58 -17.84 -16.62
N VAL A 47 -0.45 -17.15 -16.49
CA VAL A 47 0.87 -17.66 -16.87
C VAL A 47 1.67 -18.08 -15.63
N ALA A 48 2.18 -19.30 -15.65
CA ALA A 48 2.95 -19.85 -14.54
C ALA A 48 4.31 -19.17 -14.40
N PRO A 49 4.86 -19.04 -13.19
CA PRO A 49 6.22 -18.59 -12.99
C PRO A 49 7.24 -19.68 -13.38
N LEU A 50 8.46 -19.25 -13.67
CA LEU A 50 9.61 -20.14 -13.79
C LEU A 50 10.28 -20.28 -12.43
N HIS A 51 10.07 -21.41 -11.78
CA HIS A 51 10.71 -21.72 -10.50
C HIS A 51 12.02 -22.46 -10.73
N LEU A 52 13.14 -21.84 -10.39
CA LEU A 52 14.47 -22.41 -10.64
C LEU A 52 14.88 -23.50 -9.63
N GLY A 53 14.11 -23.69 -8.55
CA GLY A 53 14.42 -24.71 -7.55
C GLY A 53 15.76 -24.45 -6.88
N LYS A 54 16.66 -25.43 -6.93
CA LYS A 54 18.01 -25.31 -6.40
C LYS A 54 18.95 -24.54 -7.28
N CYS A 55 18.55 -24.20 -8.52
CA CYS A 55 19.36 -23.50 -9.51
C CYS A 55 19.17 -21.99 -9.40
N ASN A 56 20.18 -21.26 -9.83
CA ASN A 56 20.09 -19.83 -10.07
C ASN A 56 20.08 -19.54 -11.58
N ILE A 57 20.04 -18.28 -11.94
CA ILE A 57 20.03 -17.85 -13.35
C ILE A 57 21.24 -18.37 -14.11
N ALA A 58 22.42 -18.34 -13.49
CA ALA A 58 23.65 -18.85 -14.12
C ALA A 58 23.54 -20.34 -14.45
N GLY A 59 23.11 -21.15 -13.50
CA GLY A 59 22.94 -22.58 -13.71
C GLY A 59 21.89 -22.91 -14.76
N TRP A 60 20.82 -22.19 -14.78
CA TRP A 60 19.75 -22.34 -15.76
C TRP A 60 20.24 -22.00 -17.18
N LEU A 61 20.88 -20.84 -17.36
CA LEU A 61 21.34 -20.39 -18.68
C LEU A 61 22.53 -21.17 -19.22
N LEU A 62 23.46 -21.55 -18.35
CA LEU A 62 24.61 -22.37 -18.74
C LEU A 62 24.24 -23.84 -18.94
N GLY A 63 23.12 -24.27 -18.36
CA GLY A 63 22.72 -25.67 -18.41
C GLY A 63 23.50 -26.54 -17.45
N ASN A 64 23.68 -26.10 -16.20
CA ASN A 64 24.25 -26.93 -15.15
C ASN A 64 23.52 -28.29 -15.12
N PRO A 65 24.22 -29.42 -15.06
CA PRO A 65 23.58 -30.73 -15.08
C PRO A 65 22.51 -30.95 -14.01
N GLU A 66 22.65 -30.30 -12.84
CA GLU A 66 21.65 -30.34 -11.78
C GLU A 66 20.38 -29.55 -12.10
N CYS A 67 20.39 -28.76 -13.18
CA CYS A 67 19.25 -27.96 -13.63
C CYS A 67 18.55 -28.55 -14.85
N GLU A 68 18.70 -29.82 -15.11
CA GLU A 68 18.18 -30.49 -16.31
C GLU A 68 16.66 -30.35 -16.47
N SER A 69 15.91 -30.37 -15.37
CA SER A 69 14.46 -30.21 -15.38
C SER A 69 13.98 -28.85 -15.92
N LEU A 70 14.85 -27.86 -16.00
CA LEU A 70 14.56 -26.51 -16.49
C LEU A 70 14.81 -26.35 -17.99
N SER A 71 15.36 -27.33 -18.67
CA SER A 71 15.76 -27.25 -20.07
C SER A 71 14.59 -27.04 -21.05
N THR A 72 13.36 -27.40 -20.65
CA THR A 72 12.15 -27.29 -21.45
C THR A 72 11.34 -26.02 -21.19
N ALA A 73 11.74 -25.23 -20.19
CA ALA A 73 11.05 -23.98 -19.87
C ALA A 73 11.27 -22.94 -20.97
N SER A 74 10.18 -22.44 -21.57
CA SER A 74 10.25 -21.49 -22.70
C SER A 74 9.49 -20.19 -22.45
N SER A 75 8.56 -20.16 -21.51
CA SER A 75 7.79 -18.98 -21.18
C SER A 75 7.44 -18.95 -19.69
N TRP A 76 7.34 -17.75 -19.15
CA TRP A 76 7.06 -17.51 -17.73
C TRP A 76 6.47 -16.12 -17.53
N SER A 77 5.76 -15.93 -16.44
CA SER A 77 5.30 -14.61 -16.02
C SER A 77 6.34 -13.88 -15.16
N TYR A 78 7.09 -14.61 -14.39
CA TYR A 78 8.23 -14.11 -13.58
C TYR A 78 9.14 -15.28 -13.23
N ILE A 79 10.35 -14.97 -12.79
CA ILE A 79 11.36 -15.97 -12.41
C ILE A 79 11.50 -15.98 -10.89
N VAL A 80 11.53 -17.17 -10.30
CA VAL A 80 11.70 -17.37 -8.85
C VAL A 80 13.01 -18.07 -8.56
N GLU A 81 13.84 -17.45 -7.74
CA GLU A 81 15.00 -18.06 -7.12
C GLU A 81 14.75 -18.25 -5.63
N THR A 82 15.20 -19.37 -5.06
CA THR A 82 15.16 -19.56 -3.61
C THR A 82 16.40 -18.97 -2.96
N SER A 83 16.37 -18.75 -1.64
CA SER A 83 17.54 -18.28 -0.88
C SER A 83 18.71 -19.27 -0.89
N ASN A 84 18.45 -20.56 -1.18
CA ASN A 84 19.42 -21.65 -1.23
C ASN A 84 19.74 -22.09 -2.66
N SER A 85 19.64 -21.23 -3.64
CA SER A 85 19.92 -21.55 -5.05
C SER A 85 21.42 -21.58 -5.33
N ASP A 86 22.06 -22.70 -5.01
CA ASP A 86 23.50 -22.89 -5.06
C ASP A 86 24.00 -23.44 -6.42
N ASN A 87 23.12 -24.05 -7.21
CA ASN A 87 23.49 -24.67 -8.48
C ASN A 87 23.57 -23.62 -9.60
N GLY A 88 24.70 -22.95 -9.64
CA GLY A 88 25.05 -21.98 -10.68
C GLY A 88 26.22 -22.47 -11.52
N THR A 89 27.35 -21.77 -11.43
CA THR A 89 28.61 -22.18 -12.08
C THR A 89 29.23 -23.34 -11.31
N CYS A 90 29.18 -24.53 -11.86
CA CYS A 90 29.77 -25.72 -11.24
C CYS A 90 31.30 -25.75 -11.39
N TYR A 91 31.86 -25.35 -12.55
CA TYR A 91 33.29 -25.14 -12.67
C TYR A 91 33.62 -23.77 -12.10
N PRO A 92 34.54 -23.66 -11.13
CA PRO A 92 34.77 -22.41 -10.43
C PRO A 92 35.31 -21.31 -11.34
N GLY A 93 34.90 -20.09 -11.09
CA GLY A 93 35.28 -18.90 -11.84
C GLY A 93 34.26 -17.79 -11.67
N ASP A 94 34.51 -16.68 -12.33
CA ASP A 94 33.68 -15.49 -12.27
C ASP A 94 32.71 -15.45 -13.45
N PHE A 95 31.47 -15.05 -13.17
CA PHE A 95 30.50 -14.77 -14.22
C PHE A 95 30.47 -13.25 -14.44
N ILE A 96 31.05 -12.81 -15.54
CA ILE A 96 31.25 -11.39 -15.82
C ILE A 96 29.96 -10.72 -16.23
N ASN A 97 29.67 -9.55 -15.65
CA ASN A 97 28.44 -8.79 -15.85
C ASN A 97 27.18 -9.60 -15.54
N TYR A 98 27.25 -10.46 -14.53
CA TYR A 98 26.14 -11.33 -14.14
C TYR A 98 24.91 -10.52 -13.68
N GLU A 99 25.11 -9.50 -12.89
CA GLU A 99 24.04 -8.65 -12.38
C GLU A 99 23.34 -7.88 -13.50
N GLU A 100 24.11 -7.44 -14.51
CA GLU A 100 23.53 -6.82 -15.71
C GLU A 100 22.72 -7.83 -16.54
N LEU A 101 23.17 -9.08 -16.64
CA LEU A 101 22.40 -10.15 -17.28
C LEU A 101 21.08 -10.41 -16.56
N ARG A 102 21.10 -10.45 -15.23
CA ARG A 102 19.88 -10.56 -14.43
C ARG A 102 18.92 -9.40 -14.72
N GLU A 103 19.43 -8.18 -14.79
CA GLU A 103 18.63 -6.99 -15.12
C GLU A 103 18.01 -7.11 -16.53
N GLN A 104 18.77 -7.58 -17.51
CA GLN A 104 18.26 -7.82 -18.86
C GLN A 104 17.13 -8.86 -18.86
N LEU A 105 17.28 -9.94 -18.10
CA LEU A 105 16.29 -11.01 -18.01
C LEU A 105 15.04 -10.61 -17.23
N SER A 106 15.12 -9.61 -16.38
CA SER A 106 13.96 -9.11 -15.63
C SER A 106 12.86 -8.54 -16.55
N SER A 107 13.21 -8.17 -17.77
CA SER A 107 12.27 -7.69 -18.79
C SER A 107 11.94 -8.71 -19.89
N VAL A 108 12.27 -9.99 -19.67
CA VAL A 108 12.03 -11.07 -20.62
C VAL A 108 10.96 -12.01 -20.09
N SER A 109 9.98 -12.37 -20.92
CA SER A 109 8.89 -13.29 -20.57
C SER A 109 8.95 -14.65 -21.26
N SER A 110 9.76 -14.75 -22.30
CA SER A 110 9.96 -16.01 -23.01
C SER A 110 11.23 -16.01 -23.82
N PHE A 111 11.77 -17.20 -24.10
CA PHE A 111 12.85 -17.35 -25.03
C PHE A 111 12.67 -18.65 -25.83
N GLU A 112 13.30 -18.67 -27.01
CA GLU A 112 13.48 -19.87 -27.81
C GLU A 112 14.93 -20.31 -27.66
N ARG A 113 15.17 -21.50 -27.08
CA ARG A 113 16.48 -22.13 -27.02
C ARG A 113 16.73 -22.85 -28.33
N PHE A 114 17.82 -22.55 -29.00
CA PHE A 114 18.20 -23.19 -30.27
C PHE A 114 19.68 -23.50 -30.32
N GLU A 115 20.06 -24.51 -31.10
CA GLU A 115 21.48 -24.83 -31.29
C GLU A 115 22.12 -23.83 -32.22
N ILE A 116 22.94 -22.92 -31.65
CA ILE A 116 23.68 -21.94 -32.41
C ILE A 116 24.84 -22.60 -33.17
N PHE A 117 25.56 -23.48 -32.49
CA PHE A 117 26.63 -24.28 -33.09
C PHE A 117 26.40 -25.75 -32.74
N PRO A 118 25.74 -26.54 -33.60
CA PRO A 118 25.48 -27.94 -33.32
C PRO A 118 26.73 -28.73 -32.99
N LYS A 119 26.67 -29.53 -31.92
CA LYS A 119 27.83 -30.31 -31.42
C LYS A 119 28.38 -31.27 -32.46
N THR A 120 27.52 -31.93 -33.22
CA THR A 120 27.89 -33.01 -34.11
C THR A 120 28.46 -32.55 -35.45
N SER A 121 28.17 -31.32 -35.86
CA SER A 121 28.52 -30.82 -37.22
C SER A 121 29.43 -29.62 -37.23
N SER A 122 29.52 -28.85 -36.16
CA SER A 122 30.24 -27.57 -36.16
C SER A 122 31.75 -27.71 -35.92
N TRP A 123 32.16 -28.78 -35.27
CA TRP A 123 33.56 -28.91 -34.77
C TRP A 123 34.21 -30.21 -35.25
N PRO A 124 34.45 -30.40 -36.56
CA PRO A 124 34.98 -31.65 -37.06
C PRO A 124 36.46 -31.86 -36.70
N ASN A 125 37.20 -30.78 -36.42
CA ASN A 125 38.65 -30.80 -36.16
C ASN A 125 38.99 -30.67 -34.66
N HIS A 126 38.00 -30.69 -33.79
CA HIS A 126 38.16 -30.59 -32.33
C HIS A 126 37.41 -31.72 -31.65
N ASP A 127 37.88 -32.12 -30.47
CA ASP A 127 37.18 -33.12 -29.67
C ASP A 127 36.09 -32.43 -28.84
N THR A 128 34.86 -32.89 -29.04
CA THR A 128 33.69 -32.35 -28.37
C THR A 128 33.19 -33.21 -27.18
N ASN A 129 33.83 -34.37 -26.96
CA ASN A 129 33.34 -35.35 -25.98
C ASN A 129 34.22 -35.50 -24.71
N ARG A 130 35.49 -35.02 -24.78
CA ARG A 130 36.41 -35.10 -23.64
C ARG A 130 36.32 -33.94 -22.65
N GLY A 131 35.59 -32.89 -23.00
CA GLY A 131 35.42 -31.72 -22.16
C GLY A 131 34.38 -31.98 -21.04
N VAL A 132 34.72 -32.83 -20.12
CA VAL A 132 33.90 -33.15 -18.97
C VAL A 132 34.74 -33.01 -17.69
N THR A 133 34.10 -32.76 -16.58
CA THR A 133 34.76 -32.49 -15.30
C THR A 133 34.00 -33.07 -14.15
N ALA A 134 34.74 -33.46 -13.07
CA ALA A 134 34.15 -33.88 -11.80
C ALA A 134 33.49 -32.73 -11.04
N ALA A 135 33.80 -31.48 -11.39
CA ALA A 135 33.15 -30.30 -10.79
C ALA A 135 31.68 -30.14 -11.22
N CYS A 136 31.32 -30.70 -12.38
CA CYS A 136 29.95 -30.66 -12.91
C CYS A 136 29.38 -32.08 -13.04
N PRO A 137 29.18 -32.81 -11.93
CA PRO A 137 28.74 -34.20 -12.00
C PRO A 137 27.27 -34.31 -12.41
N HIS A 138 26.96 -35.39 -13.13
CA HIS A 138 25.60 -35.80 -13.39
C HIS A 138 25.45 -37.30 -13.11
N ALA A 139 24.54 -37.66 -12.20
CA ALA A 139 24.32 -39.03 -11.79
C ALA A 139 25.61 -39.77 -11.39
N GLY A 140 26.53 -39.10 -10.67
CA GLY A 140 27.78 -39.64 -10.20
C GLY A 140 28.91 -39.75 -11.23
N THR A 141 28.68 -39.28 -12.45
CA THR A 141 29.69 -39.28 -13.52
C THR A 141 30.11 -37.87 -13.87
N ASN A 142 31.33 -37.71 -14.40
CA ASN A 142 31.79 -36.40 -14.90
C ASN A 142 30.92 -35.92 -16.04
N SER A 143 30.59 -34.66 -16.03
CA SER A 143 29.77 -34.03 -17.05
C SER A 143 30.20 -32.57 -17.26
N PHE A 144 29.41 -31.80 -18.02
CA PHE A 144 29.64 -30.40 -18.27
C PHE A 144 28.30 -29.69 -18.49
N TYR A 145 28.36 -28.38 -18.68
CA TYR A 145 27.18 -27.58 -18.97
C TYR A 145 26.48 -28.05 -20.25
N ARG A 146 25.18 -28.17 -20.23
CA ARG A 146 24.38 -28.63 -21.38
C ARG A 146 24.39 -27.64 -22.55
N ASN A 147 24.53 -26.36 -22.26
CA ASN A 147 24.45 -25.29 -23.26
C ASN A 147 25.81 -24.84 -23.79
N LEU A 148 26.90 -25.41 -23.31
CA LEU A 148 28.25 -25.14 -23.73
C LEU A 148 28.95 -26.41 -24.16
N ILE A 149 30.00 -26.26 -24.98
CA ILE A 149 30.90 -27.35 -25.37
C ILE A 149 32.31 -26.94 -25.01
N TRP A 150 33.00 -27.77 -24.23
CA TRP A 150 34.40 -27.59 -23.92
C TRP A 150 35.23 -28.26 -25.02
N LEU A 151 35.70 -27.48 -25.99
CA LEU A 151 36.52 -27.96 -27.07
C LEU A 151 37.94 -28.21 -26.58
N VAL A 152 38.44 -29.38 -26.85
CA VAL A 152 39.85 -29.77 -26.56
C VAL A 152 40.49 -30.24 -27.85
N LYS A 153 41.81 -30.43 -27.82
CA LYS A 153 42.56 -30.90 -28.98
C LYS A 153 42.07 -32.27 -29.44
N LYS A 154 42.09 -32.50 -30.73
CA LYS A 154 41.84 -33.79 -31.36
C LYS A 154 43.20 -34.39 -31.79
N GLY A 155 43.57 -35.50 -31.17
CA GLY A 155 44.95 -36.01 -31.27
C GLY A 155 45.95 -35.01 -30.69
N ASN A 156 46.90 -34.54 -31.47
CA ASN A 156 47.87 -33.51 -31.06
C ASN A 156 47.65 -32.17 -31.79
N SER A 157 46.46 -31.91 -32.28
CA SER A 157 46.16 -30.76 -33.09
C SER A 157 44.99 -29.98 -32.53
N TYR A 158 45.13 -28.68 -32.42
CA TYR A 158 44.06 -27.73 -32.11
C TYR A 158 44.06 -26.63 -33.15
N PRO A 159 43.39 -26.85 -34.31
CA PRO A 159 43.33 -25.82 -35.37
C PRO A 159 42.60 -24.58 -34.87
N LYS A 160 42.94 -23.43 -35.47
CA LYS A 160 42.32 -22.17 -35.18
C LYS A 160 40.79 -22.26 -35.42
N ILE A 161 40.04 -21.86 -34.42
CA ILE A 161 38.59 -21.74 -34.51
C ILE A 161 38.27 -20.40 -35.15
N ASN A 162 37.41 -20.40 -36.16
CA ASN A 162 36.83 -19.20 -36.74
C ASN A 162 35.39 -19.50 -37.17
N LYS A 163 34.47 -19.28 -36.23
CA LYS A 163 33.03 -19.55 -36.41
C LYS A 163 32.24 -18.27 -36.25
N SER A 164 31.26 -18.12 -37.11
CA SER A 164 30.36 -16.99 -37.11
C SER A 164 28.92 -17.44 -37.12
N TYR A 165 28.08 -16.65 -36.47
CA TYR A 165 26.65 -16.81 -36.51
C TYR A 165 25.98 -15.48 -36.88
N ILE A 166 25.08 -15.51 -37.87
CA ILE A 166 24.29 -14.37 -38.28
C ILE A 166 22.88 -14.52 -37.65
N ASN A 167 22.47 -13.51 -36.88
CA ASN A 167 21.16 -13.54 -36.24
C ASN A 167 20.05 -13.27 -37.25
N ASN A 168 19.36 -14.33 -37.66
CA ASN A 168 18.22 -14.28 -38.56
C ASN A 168 16.89 -14.51 -37.84
N LYS A 169 16.87 -14.38 -36.50
CA LYS A 169 15.70 -14.70 -35.66
C LYS A 169 14.70 -13.56 -35.46
N GLU A 170 14.89 -12.40 -35.99
CA GLU A 170 14.01 -11.22 -35.76
C GLU A 170 13.90 -10.77 -34.27
N LYS A 171 14.69 -11.38 -33.40
CA LYS A 171 14.75 -11.12 -31.95
C LYS A 171 16.19 -10.98 -31.52
N GLU A 172 16.42 -10.32 -30.37
CA GLU A 172 17.74 -10.35 -29.76
C GLU A 172 18.08 -11.79 -29.35
N VAL A 173 19.31 -12.18 -29.59
CA VAL A 173 19.84 -13.51 -29.21
C VAL A 173 20.86 -13.34 -28.11
N LEU A 174 20.66 -14.01 -27.00
CA LEU A 174 21.60 -14.09 -25.89
C LEU A 174 22.57 -15.23 -26.16
N VAL A 175 23.86 -14.89 -26.25
CA VAL A 175 24.95 -15.83 -26.46
C VAL A 175 25.86 -15.84 -25.24
N LEU A 176 26.16 -17.03 -24.74
CA LEU A 176 27.03 -17.21 -23.57
C LEU A 176 28.22 -18.11 -23.98
N TRP A 177 29.39 -17.78 -23.50
CA TRP A 177 30.59 -18.60 -23.69
C TRP A 177 31.46 -18.53 -22.43
N ALA A 178 32.51 -19.33 -22.38
CA ALA A 178 33.45 -19.31 -21.27
C ALA A 178 34.89 -19.34 -21.77
N ILE A 179 35.81 -18.86 -20.97
CA ILE A 179 37.25 -18.91 -21.19
C ILE A 179 37.85 -19.74 -20.06
N HIS A 180 38.57 -20.78 -20.43
CA HIS A 180 39.24 -21.65 -19.46
C HIS A 180 40.65 -21.13 -19.14
N HIS A 181 40.96 -21.06 -17.88
CA HIS A 181 42.26 -20.70 -17.33
C HIS A 181 42.84 -21.90 -16.60
N PRO A 182 43.76 -22.68 -17.22
CA PRO A 182 44.35 -23.83 -16.61
C PRO A 182 45.24 -23.49 -15.42
N SER A 183 45.46 -24.46 -14.55
CA SER A 183 46.32 -24.29 -13.39
C SER A 183 47.81 -24.45 -13.68
N THR A 184 48.16 -25.19 -14.73
CA THR A 184 49.57 -25.47 -15.10
C THR A 184 49.76 -25.38 -16.62
N SER A 185 50.99 -25.13 -17.06
CA SER A 185 51.35 -25.17 -18.47
C SER A 185 51.17 -26.55 -19.07
N ALA A 186 51.36 -27.61 -18.29
CA ALA A 186 51.11 -28.99 -18.70
C ALA A 186 49.65 -29.23 -19.07
N ASP A 187 48.72 -28.70 -18.25
CA ASP A 187 47.29 -28.76 -18.54
C ASP A 187 46.92 -27.97 -19.79
N GLN A 188 47.52 -26.80 -19.99
CA GLN A 188 47.34 -26.00 -21.20
C GLN A 188 47.71 -26.81 -22.43
N GLN A 189 48.86 -27.43 -22.42
CA GLN A 189 49.36 -28.25 -23.54
C GLN A 189 48.52 -29.52 -23.72
N SER A 190 48.15 -30.17 -22.64
CA SER A 190 47.38 -31.42 -22.68
C SER A 190 45.95 -31.19 -23.22
N LEU A 191 45.36 -30.03 -23.02
CA LEU A 191 44.02 -29.72 -23.48
C LEU A 191 43.99 -29.03 -24.85
N TYR A 192 44.93 -28.10 -25.11
CA TYR A 192 44.82 -27.20 -26.26
C TYR A 192 46.05 -27.24 -27.17
N GLN A 193 47.08 -27.91 -26.83
CA GLN A 193 48.37 -28.00 -27.56
C GLN A 193 49.12 -26.67 -27.63
N ASN A 194 48.45 -25.56 -27.88
CA ASN A 194 49.04 -24.24 -28.04
C ASN A 194 49.34 -23.59 -26.69
N ALA A 195 50.63 -23.27 -26.44
CA ALA A 195 51.07 -22.66 -25.19
C ALA A 195 50.63 -21.19 -25.09
N ASP A 196 50.61 -20.46 -26.20
CA ASP A 196 50.26 -19.04 -26.33
C ASP A 196 48.90 -18.90 -27.06
N ALA A 197 47.85 -19.33 -26.42
CA ALA A 197 46.52 -19.28 -26.99
C ALA A 197 45.87 -17.91 -26.76
N TYR A 198 44.95 -17.55 -27.63
CA TYR A 198 44.08 -16.38 -27.47
C TYR A 198 42.65 -16.70 -27.90
N VAL A 199 41.73 -15.90 -27.45
CA VAL A 199 40.33 -15.94 -27.88
C VAL A 199 39.89 -14.52 -28.22
N PHE A 200 39.20 -14.38 -29.35
CA PHE A 200 38.57 -13.13 -29.73
C PHE A 200 37.09 -13.38 -30.02
N VAL A 201 36.24 -12.55 -29.44
CA VAL A 201 34.80 -12.57 -29.69
C VAL A 201 34.39 -11.17 -30.13
N GLY A 202 33.71 -11.08 -31.25
CA GLY A 202 33.32 -9.81 -31.83
C GLY A 202 31.95 -9.82 -32.50
N SER A 203 31.22 -8.75 -32.30
CA SER A 203 30.00 -8.39 -33.02
C SER A 203 30.05 -6.89 -33.33
N SER A 204 28.98 -6.31 -33.88
CA SER A 204 28.95 -4.87 -34.14
C SER A 204 29.03 -4.03 -32.86
N ARG A 205 28.57 -4.55 -31.73
CA ARG A 205 28.54 -3.85 -30.44
C ARG A 205 29.41 -4.45 -29.35
N TYR A 206 30.02 -5.60 -29.62
CA TYR A 206 30.86 -6.30 -28.65
C TYR A 206 32.18 -6.63 -29.32
N SER A 207 33.28 -6.38 -28.65
CA SER A 207 34.62 -6.75 -29.13
C SER A 207 35.52 -6.95 -27.93
N ARG A 208 36.06 -8.16 -27.76
CA ARG A 208 36.98 -8.45 -26.67
C ARG A 208 37.94 -9.56 -27.04
N LYS A 209 39.21 -9.35 -26.72
CA LYS A 209 40.26 -10.35 -26.79
C LYS A 209 40.54 -10.91 -25.41
N PHE A 210 40.64 -12.23 -25.31
CA PHE A 210 40.91 -12.93 -24.06
C PHE A 210 42.24 -13.67 -24.17
N GLU A 211 43.00 -13.63 -23.08
CA GLU A 211 44.23 -14.40 -22.95
C GLU A 211 44.14 -15.26 -21.69
N PRO A 212 44.47 -16.58 -21.79
CA PRO A 212 44.43 -17.43 -20.62
C PRO A 212 45.52 -17.04 -19.63
N GLU A 213 45.14 -17.01 -18.36
CA GLU A 213 46.05 -16.79 -17.23
C GLU A 213 46.32 -18.13 -16.55
N ILE A 214 47.52 -18.67 -16.78
CA ILE A 214 47.91 -19.95 -16.18
C ILE A 214 48.48 -19.67 -14.77
N ALA A 215 47.77 -20.11 -13.77
CA ALA A 215 48.19 -19.95 -12.38
C ALA A 215 47.55 -21.05 -11.50
N THR A 216 48.31 -21.52 -10.52
CA THR A 216 47.76 -22.44 -9.52
C THR A 216 46.98 -21.66 -8.49
N ARG A 217 45.68 -21.95 -8.40
CA ARG A 217 44.75 -21.30 -7.51
C ARG A 217 44.31 -22.27 -6.39
N PRO A 218 43.80 -21.74 -5.29
CA PRO A 218 43.19 -22.61 -4.27
C PRO A 218 42.11 -23.48 -4.89
N LYS A 219 42.06 -24.76 -4.55
CA LYS A 219 41.09 -25.69 -5.10
C LYS A 219 39.67 -25.38 -4.62
N VAL A 220 38.78 -25.20 -5.57
CA VAL A 220 37.35 -25.09 -5.37
C VAL A 220 36.71 -26.23 -6.17
N ARG A 221 35.90 -27.05 -5.56
CA ARG A 221 35.32 -28.26 -6.16
C ARG A 221 36.40 -29.14 -6.82
N ASP A 222 37.55 -29.27 -6.16
CA ASP A 222 38.76 -29.99 -6.61
C ASP A 222 39.41 -29.45 -7.89
N GLN A 223 39.10 -28.22 -8.28
CA GLN A 223 39.68 -27.58 -9.43
C GLN A 223 40.59 -26.41 -9.05
N ALA A 224 41.84 -26.45 -9.47
CA ALA A 224 42.79 -25.34 -9.36
C ALA A 224 42.72 -24.40 -10.55
N GLY A 225 42.18 -24.85 -11.68
CA GLY A 225 41.83 -23.98 -12.82
C GLY A 225 40.59 -23.19 -12.58
N ARG A 226 40.32 -22.26 -13.49
CA ARG A 226 39.11 -21.42 -13.44
C ARG A 226 38.51 -21.28 -14.84
N MET A 227 37.20 -21.02 -14.88
CA MET A 227 36.47 -20.59 -16.05
C MET A 227 35.81 -19.28 -15.78
N ASN A 228 35.99 -18.31 -16.65
CA ASN A 228 35.23 -17.07 -16.61
C ASN A 228 34.15 -17.12 -17.67
N TYR A 229 32.94 -16.72 -17.29
CA TYR A 229 31.75 -16.81 -18.12
C TYR A 229 31.41 -15.42 -18.62
N TYR A 230 31.05 -15.33 -19.92
CA TYR A 230 30.75 -14.09 -20.60
C TYR A 230 29.47 -14.24 -21.39
N TRP A 231 28.85 -13.11 -21.68
CA TRP A 231 27.64 -13.07 -22.48
C TRP A 231 27.53 -11.78 -23.27
N THR A 232 26.75 -11.82 -24.32
CA THR A 232 26.39 -10.64 -25.11
C THR A 232 25.03 -10.84 -25.75
N LEU A 233 24.37 -9.75 -26.12
CA LEU A 233 23.16 -9.75 -26.93
C LEU A 233 23.51 -9.43 -28.38
N VAL A 234 23.06 -10.28 -29.27
CA VAL A 234 23.23 -10.11 -30.72
C VAL A 234 21.92 -9.60 -31.31
N GLU A 235 21.95 -8.43 -31.90
CA GLU A 235 20.76 -7.82 -32.51
C GLU A 235 20.34 -8.55 -33.78
N PRO A 236 19.05 -8.46 -34.20
CA PRO A 236 18.62 -9.02 -35.46
C PRO A 236 19.45 -8.49 -36.62
N GLY A 237 19.93 -9.40 -37.47
CA GLY A 237 20.76 -9.07 -38.62
C GLY A 237 22.25 -8.91 -38.31
N ASP A 238 22.65 -8.88 -37.06
CA ASP A 238 24.06 -8.78 -36.67
C ASP A 238 24.75 -10.15 -36.66
N LYS A 239 26.05 -10.11 -36.65
CA LYS A 239 26.93 -11.28 -36.72
C LYS A 239 27.83 -11.32 -35.50
N ILE A 240 27.89 -12.48 -34.83
CA ILE A 240 28.90 -12.74 -33.80
C ILE A 240 29.95 -13.71 -34.33
N THR A 241 31.21 -13.39 -34.11
CA THR A 241 32.35 -14.19 -34.58
C THR A 241 33.21 -14.64 -33.41
N PHE A 242 33.57 -15.92 -33.40
CA PHE A 242 34.48 -16.51 -32.42
C PHE A 242 35.76 -16.91 -33.11
N GLU A 243 36.90 -16.38 -32.66
CA GLU A 243 38.24 -16.81 -33.05
C GLU A 243 38.98 -17.34 -31.84
N ALA A 244 39.62 -18.47 -31.95
CA ALA A 244 40.39 -19.01 -30.83
C ALA A 244 41.46 -19.97 -31.31
N THR A 245 42.57 -19.98 -30.60
CA THR A 245 43.63 -20.98 -30.74
C THR A 245 43.70 -21.93 -29.56
N GLY A 246 42.85 -21.77 -28.60
CA GLY A 246 42.69 -22.60 -27.41
C GLY A 246 41.80 -21.94 -26.38
N ASN A 247 41.50 -22.64 -25.31
CA ASN A 247 40.86 -22.13 -24.08
C ASN A 247 39.43 -21.61 -24.23
N LEU A 248 38.81 -21.74 -25.39
CA LEU A 248 37.43 -21.31 -25.62
C LEU A 248 36.46 -22.44 -25.34
N VAL A 249 35.50 -22.16 -24.48
CA VAL A 249 34.31 -23.00 -24.26
C VAL A 249 33.20 -22.38 -25.10
N VAL A 250 32.80 -23.06 -26.16
CA VAL A 250 31.90 -22.50 -27.17
C VAL A 250 30.45 -22.66 -26.80
N PRO A 251 29.58 -21.74 -27.24
CA PRO A 251 28.14 -21.93 -27.07
C PRO A 251 27.63 -23.08 -27.94
N ARG A 252 26.84 -23.98 -27.36
CA ARG A 252 26.09 -24.99 -28.10
C ARG A 252 24.68 -24.49 -28.37
N TYR A 253 24.04 -23.92 -27.33
CA TYR A 253 22.71 -23.34 -27.39
C TYR A 253 22.77 -21.84 -27.10
N ALA A 254 21.92 -21.09 -27.77
CA ALA A 254 21.67 -19.69 -27.52
C ALA A 254 20.17 -19.47 -27.35
N PHE A 255 19.79 -18.27 -26.97
CA PHE A 255 18.41 -17.96 -26.60
C PHE A 255 17.92 -16.74 -27.36
N ALA A 256 16.85 -16.90 -28.16
CA ALA A 256 16.15 -15.77 -28.78
C ALA A 256 15.13 -15.23 -27.80
N LEU A 257 15.28 -13.96 -27.39
CA LEU A 257 14.54 -13.36 -26.30
C LEU A 257 13.30 -12.62 -26.78
N LYS A 258 12.20 -12.74 -26.04
CA LYS A 258 11.03 -11.89 -26.19
C LYS A 258 10.90 -11.03 -24.93
N ARG A 259 10.97 -9.71 -25.12
CA ARG A 259 10.87 -8.76 -24.01
C ARG A 259 9.43 -8.51 -23.58
N ASN A 260 9.24 -8.32 -22.28
CA ASN A 260 7.96 -7.97 -21.68
C ASN A 260 8.21 -7.19 -20.39
N SER A 261 7.73 -5.94 -20.34
CA SER A 261 7.91 -5.05 -19.18
C SER A 261 7.19 -5.51 -17.90
N GLY A 262 6.27 -6.47 -18.00
CA GLY A 262 5.53 -6.99 -16.85
C GLY A 262 6.17 -8.16 -16.12
N SER A 263 7.37 -8.60 -16.55
CA SER A 263 8.10 -9.70 -15.91
C SER A 263 9.06 -9.20 -14.83
N GLY A 264 9.72 -10.11 -14.14
CA GLY A 264 10.73 -9.79 -13.13
C GLY A 264 11.34 -11.04 -12.52
N ILE A 265 12.30 -10.84 -11.64
CA ILE A 265 12.97 -11.90 -10.89
C ILE A 265 12.74 -11.63 -9.40
N ILE A 266 12.24 -12.61 -8.67
CA ILE A 266 12.06 -12.51 -7.23
C ILE A 266 12.83 -13.61 -6.51
N ILE A 267 13.28 -13.30 -5.30
CA ILE A 267 13.90 -14.26 -4.40
C ILE A 267 12.87 -14.61 -3.33
N SER A 268 12.43 -15.87 -3.30
CA SER A 268 11.39 -16.30 -2.38
C SER A 268 11.51 -17.80 -2.10
N ASP A 269 11.32 -18.19 -0.84
CA ASP A 269 11.25 -19.59 -0.41
C ASP A 269 9.82 -20.11 -0.34
N THR A 270 8.86 -19.29 -0.76
CA THR A 270 7.44 -19.65 -0.77
C THR A 270 7.14 -20.65 -1.90
N SER A 271 6.24 -21.59 -1.64
CA SER A 271 5.85 -22.63 -2.61
C SER A 271 4.96 -22.07 -3.73
N VAL A 272 5.16 -22.59 -4.93
CA VAL A 272 4.30 -22.30 -6.08
C VAL A 272 3.06 -23.19 -6.04
N HIS A 273 1.89 -22.58 -6.22
CA HIS A 273 0.59 -23.24 -6.24
C HIS A 273 -0.17 -22.90 -7.51
N ASP A 274 -1.22 -23.66 -7.79
CA ASP A 274 -2.11 -23.42 -8.93
C ASP A 274 -3.21 -22.41 -8.57
N CYS A 275 -2.80 -21.19 -8.29
CA CYS A 275 -3.67 -20.02 -8.07
C CYS A 275 -3.35 -18.97 -9.12
N ASP A 276 -4.23 -18.00 -9.28
CA ASP A 276 -4.03 -16.89 -10.22
C ASP A 276 -4.11 -15.56 -9.50
N THR A 277 -3.33 -14.60 -9.95
CA THR A 277 -3.30 -13.25 -9.37
C THR A 277 -2.92 -12.21 -10.42
N THR A 278 -3.21 -10.96 -10.12
CA THR A 278 -2.70 -9.81 -10.88
C THR A 278 -1.54 -9.11 -10.19
N CYS A 279 -1.29 -9.45 -8.93
CA CYS A 279 -0.21 -8.88 -8.14
C CYS A 279 0.49 -9.95 -7.31
N GLN A 280 1.79 -10.11 -7.50
CA GLN A 280 2.61 -11.07 -6.79
C GLN A 280 3.72 -10.37 -6.01
N THR A 281 3.92 -10.78 -4.76
CA THR A 281 5.07 -10.39 -3.94
C THR A 281 5.87 -11.62 -3.56
N PRO A 282 7.13 -11.47 -3.12
CA PRO A 282 7.91 -12.61 -2.62
C PRO A 282 7.27 -13.33 -1.44
N ASN A 283 6.43 -12.67 -0.67
CA ASN A 283 5.74 -13.25 0.50
C ASN A 283 4.45 -13.97 0.13
N GLY A 284 3.79 -13.55 -0.92
CA GLY A 284 2.53 -14.12 -1.36
C GLY A 284 1.82 -13.23 -2.38
N ALA A 285 0.71 -13.73 -2.91
CA ALA A 285 -0.12 -12.97 -3.85
C ALA A 285 -1.05 -12.03 -3.10
N ILE A 286 -1.28 -10.86 -3.70
CA ILE A 286 -2.21 -9.86 -3.22
C ILE A 286 -3.41 -9.83 -4.16
N ASN A 287 -4.62 -9.98 -3.60
CA ASN A 287 -5.86 -9.82 -4.33
C ASN A 287 -6.66 -8.69 -3.68
N THR A 288 -6.52 -7.47 -4.21
CA THR A 288 -7.15 -6.29 -3.63
C THR A 288 -7.34 -5.21 -4.69
N SER A 289 -8.33 -4.35 -4.45
CA SER A 289 -8.52 -3.09 -5.17
C SER A 289 -8.00 -1.87 -4.39
N LEU A 290 -7.41 -2.08 -3.21
CA LEU A 290 -6.89 -1.01 -2.36
C LEU A 290 -5.65 -0.37 -2.99
N PRO A 291 -5.42 0.94 -2.79
CA PRO A 291 -4.32 1.65 -3.44
C PRO A 291 -2.95 1.44 -2.79
N PHE A 292 -2.88 0.97 -1.55
CA PHE A 292 -1.64 0.80 -0.81
C PHE A 292 -1.50 -0.61 -0.24
N GLN A 293 -0.26 -1.03 -0.05
CA GLN A 293 0.07 -2.27 0.65
C GLN A 293 1.33 -2.06 1.51
N ASN A 294 1.45 -2.82 2.58
CA ASN A 294 2.64 -2.82 3.44
C ASN A 294 3.32 -4.19 3.52
N ILE A 295 3.11 -5.03 2.53
CA ILE A 295 3.56 -6.42 2.54
C ILE A 295 5.00 -6.54 2.09
N HIS A 296 5.32 -6.02 0.90
CA HIS A 296 6.66 -6.07 0.34
C HIS A 296 6.88 -4.98 -0.71
N PRO A 297 8.05 -4.31 -0.72
CA PRO A 297 8.35 -3.29 -1.71
C PRO A 297 8.59 -3.85 -3.12
N VAL A 298 9.03 -5.11 -3.23
CA VAL A 298 9.20 -5.80 -4.51
C VAL A 298 7.89 -6.44 -4.93
N THR A 299 7.41 -6.09 -6.12
CA THR A 299 6.13 -6.57 -6.64
C THR A 299 6.23 -6.85 -8.13
N ILE A 300 5.44 -7.79 -8.61
CA ILE A 300 5.31 -8.11 -10.03
C ILE A 300 3.83 -8.06 -10.41
N GLY A 301 3.53 -7.42 -11.54
CA GLY A 301 2.18 -7.19 -12.02
C GLY A 301 1.65 -5.83 -11.63
N GLU A 302 0.33 -5.71 -11.61
CA GLU A 302 -0.36 -4.49 -11.21
C GLU A 302 -0.62 -4.54 -9.71
N CYS A 303 0.14 -3.77 -8.96
CA CYS A 303 0.15 -3.84 -7.50
C CYS A 303 -0.17 -2.51 -6.85
N PRO A 304 -0.74 -2.55 -5.62
CA PRO A 304 -0.81 -1.37 -4.77
C PRO A 304 0.59 -0.81 -4.48
N LYS A 305 0.65 0.48 -4.24
CA LYS A 305 1.89 1.15 -3.90
C LYS A 305 2.35 0.75 -2.50
N TYR A 306 3.63 0.39 -2.35
CA TYR A 306 4.18 0.04 -1.06
C TYR A 306 4.39 1.27 -0.18
N VAL A 307 3.93 1.19 1.07
CA VAL A 307 4.15 2.17 2.12
C VAL A 307 4.54 1.46 3.43
N LYS A 308 5.28 2.15 4.28
CA LYS A 308 5.69 1.60 5.58
C LYS A 308 4.60 1.71 6.65
N SER A 309 3.47 2.32 6.33
CA SER A 309 2.38 2.55 7.27
C SER A 309 1.77 1.25 7.78
N THR A 310 1.30 1.25 9.01
CA THR A 310 0.59 0.14 9.61
C THR A 310 -0.92 0.29 9.53
N LYS A 311 -1.40 1.53 9.32
CA LYS A 311 -2.81 1.86 9.22
C LYS A 311 -3.01 3.08 8.34
N LEU A 312 -3.84 2.92 7.32
CA LEU A 312 -4.31 4.00 6.45
C LEU A 312 -5.83 3.86 6.30
N ARG A 313 -6.55 4.40 7.25
CA ARG A 313 -8.02 4.36 7.26
C ARG A 313 -8.57 5.76 7.03
N MET A 314 -9.42 5.90 6.02
CA MET A 314 -10.06 7.15 5.66
C MET A 314 -11.50 7.16 6.18
N ALA A 315 -11.86 8.20 6.92
CA ALA A 315 -13.22 8.40 7.39
C ALA A 315 -14.15 8.73 6.21
N THR A 316 -15.29 8.08 6.16
CA THR A 316 -16.38 8.43 5.23
C THR A 316 -17.62 8.89 5.99
N GLY A 317 -17.88 8.31 7.14
CA GLY A 317 -18.99 8.66 8.00
C GLY A 317 -18.67 9.74 9.03
N LEU A 318 -19.58 9.90 9.96
CA LEU A 318 -19.51 10.90 11.03
C LEU A 318 -18.75 10.35 12.25
N ARG A 319 -18.40 11.25 13.17
CA ARG A 319 -17.99 10.82 14.52
C ARG A 319 -19.06 9.94 15.10
N ASN A 320 -18.68 8.78 15.58
CA ASN A 320 -19.63 7.85 16.18
C ASN A 320 -19.76 8.17 17.67
N ILE A 321 -20.73 9.02 17.99
CA ILE A 321 -21.04 9.43 19.36
C ILE A 321 -22.47 8.99 19.65
N PRO A 322 -22.68 7.73 20.08
CA PRO A 322 -24.02 7.29 20.48
C PRO A 322 -24.48 8.14 21.66
N SER A 323 -25.68 8.70 21.55
CA SER A 323 -26.25 9.49 22.64
C SER A 323 -26.61 8.59 23.83
N ILE A 324 -25.94 8.77 24.95
CA ILE A 324 -26.19 8.05 26.19
C ILE A 324 -27.52 8.49 26.80
N GLN A 325 -28.00 9.71 26.47
CA GLN A 325 -29.22 10.32 26.98
C GLN A 325 -30.32 10.40 25.93
N SER A 326 -30.39 9.45 25.00
CA SER A 326 -31.44 9.43 23.97
C SER A 326 -32.86 9.45 24.54
N ARG A 327 -33.02 9.13 25.82
CA ARG A 327 -34.24 9.31 26.62
C ARG A 327 -33.81 9.79 27.98
N GLY A 328 -33.76 11.12 28.18
CA GLY A 328 -33.61 11.69 29.51
C GLY A 328 -34.73 11.22 30.42
N LEU A 329 -34.65 11.54 31.73
CA LEU A 329 -35.64 11.21 32.77
C LEU A 329 -37.09 11.57 32.38
N PHE A 330 -37.28 12.38 31.34
CA PHE A 330 -38.60 12.87 30.87
C PHE A 330 -38.91 12.41 29.42
N GLY A 331 -38.18 11.46 28.86
CA GLY A 331 -38.47 10.90 27.53
C GLY A 331 -38.20 11.81 26.34
N ALA A 332 -37.57 12.97 26.56
CA ALA A 332 -37.24 13.91 25.48
C ALA A 332 -35.94 13.46 24.75
N ILE A 333 -35.97 13.45 23.41
CA ILE A 333 -34.83 13.16 22.59
C ILE A 333 -34.05 14.46 22.39
N ALA A 334 -32.75 14.40 22.60
CA ALA A 334 -31.86 15.52 22.33
C ALA A 334 -31.39 15.52 20.85
N GLY A 335 -31.07 16.69 20.32
CA GLY A 335 -30.55 16.86 18.98
C GLY A 335 -29.03 16.63 18.88
N PHE A 336 -28.42 17.16 17.80
CA PHE A 336 -27.03 16.90 17.43
C PHE A 336 -25.99 17.39 18.47
N ILE A 337 -26.36 18.31 19.35
CA ILE A 337 -25.42 18.85 20.35
C ILE A 337 -25.06 17.80 21.41
N GLU A 338 -25.97 16.90 21.75
CA GLU A 338 -25.74 15.87 22.75
C GLU A 338 -25.26 14.52 22.20
N GLY A 339 -25.19 14.35 20.90
CA GLY A 339 -24.68 13.15 20.25
C GLY A 339 -25.52 12.70 19.08
N GLY A 340 -25.18 11.52 18.53
CA GLY A 340 -25.86 10.94 17.39
C GLY A 340 -27.02 10.02 17.79
N TRP A 341 -27.82 9.64 16.81
CA TRP A 341 -28.99 8.78 16.97
C TRP A 341 -28.76 7.38 16.40
N THR A 342 -28.75 6.37 17.23
CA THR A 342 -28.67 4.98 16.79
C THR A 342 -29.97 4.49 16.14
N GLY A 343 -31.08 5.16 16.44
CA GLY A 343 -32.39 4.84 15.88
C GLY A 343 -32.62 5.34 14.45
N MET A 344 -31.82 6.27 13.98
CA MET A 344 -31.90 6.76 12.60
C MET A 344 -30.98 5.93 11.70
N ILE A 345 -31.56 5.06 10.89
CA ILE A 345 -30.84 4.05 10.10
C ILE A 345 -30.89 4.28 8.59
N ASP A 346 -31.67 5.26 8.12
CA ASP A 346 -31.94 5.51 6.71
C ASP A 346 -31.12 6.64 6.07
N GLY A 347 -30.21 7.25 6.83
CA GLY A 347 -29.35 8.31 6.35
C GLY A 347 -28.39 8.85 7.39
N TRP A 348 -27.51 9.77 6.99
CA TRP A 348 -26.51 10.36 7.87
C TRP A 348 -27.04 11.53 8.67
N TYR A 349 -27.90 12.36 8.07
CA TYR A 349 -28.47 13.54 8.70
C TYR A 349 -29.99 13.42 8.66
N GLY A 350 -30.65 13.91 9.65
CA GLY A 350 -32.09 13.81 9.65
C GLY A 350 -32.76 14.47 10.82
N TYR A 351 -34.01 14.08 11.00
CA TYR A 351 -34.96 14.68 11.94
C TYR A 351 -35.54 13.63 12.86
N HIS A 352 -35.84 14.06 14.07
CA HIS A 352 -36.76 13.35 14.97
C HIS A 352 -37.93 14.27 15.27
N HIS A 353 -39.13 13.86 14.92
CA HIS A 353 -40.33 14.58 15.24
C HIS A 353 -41.11 13.90 16.38
N GLN A 354 -41.79 14.68 17.17
CA GLN A 354 -42.73 14.21 18.16
C GLN A 354 -43.95 15.14 18.12
N ASN A 355 -45.14 14.57 17.84
CA ASN A 355 -46.42 15.25 17.82
C ASN A 355 -47.51 14.34 18.38
N GLU A 356 -48.79 14.77 18.32
CA GLU A 356 -49.91 13.97 18.80
C GLU A 356 -50.13 12.67 18.03
N GLN A 357 -49.64 12.58 16.79
CA GLN A 357 -49.76 11.39 15.94
C GLN A 357 -48.68 10.37 16.19
N GLY A 358 -47.65 10.70 16.96
CA GLY A 358 -46.54 9.84 17.28
C GLY A 358 -45.18 10.49 17.18
N SER A 359 -44.13 9.67 17.23
CA SER A 359 -42.75 10.11 17.10
C SER A 359 -41.96 9.16 16.21
N GLY A 360 -40.91 9.65 15.60
CA GLY A 360 -40.07 8.83 14.75
C GLY A 360 -38.89 9.59 14.14
N TYR A 361 -37.97 8.81 13.61
CA TYR A 361 -36.81 9.32 12.90
C TYR A 361 -37.07 9.33 11.40
N ALA A 362 -36.56 10.34 10.74
CA ALA A 362 -36.55 10.40 9.26
C ALA A 362 -35.27 11.06 8.78
N ALA A 363 -34.55 10.41 7.88
CA ALA A 363 -33.37 11.00 7.27
C ALA A 363 -33.73 12.14 6.30
N ASP A 364 -32.90 13.15 6.26
CA ASP A 364 -32.95 14.16 5.21
C ASP A 364 -32.23 13.62 3.98
N LEU A 365 -32.98 13.14 3.01
CA LEU A 365 -32.45 12.41 1.86
C LEU A 365 -31.55 13.30 0.98
N LYS A 366 -31.90 14.56 0.81
CA LYS A 366 -31.14 15.48 -0.05
C LYS A 366 -29.75 15.78 0.52
N SER A 367 -29.66 16.18 1.77
CA SER A 367 -28.37 16.50 2.41
C SER A 367 -27.50 15.27 2.58
N THR A 368 -28.10 14.13 2.92
CA THR A 368 -27.41 12.86 3.03
C THR A 368 -26.83 12.41 1.68
N GLN A 369 -27.63 12.48 0.62
CA GLN A 369 -27.17 12.08 -0.71
C GLN A 369 -26.07 13.00 -1.22
N ASN A 370 -26.17 14.30 -1.02
CA ASN A 370 -25.12 15.25 -1.38
C ASN A 370 -23.81 14.95 -0.64
N ALA A 371 -23.89 14.61 0.64
CA ALA A 371 -22.73 14.25 1.43
C ALA A 371 -22.11 12.93 0.95
N ILE A 372 -22.93 11.93 0.64
CA ILE A 372 -22.47 10.65 0.10
C ILE A 372 -21.76 10.87 -1.24
N ASP A 373 -22.32 11.67 -2.13
CA ASP A 373 -21.72 11.97 -3.43
C ASP A 373 -20.38 12.69 -3.27
N GLY A 374 -20.31 13.69 -2.40
CA GLY A 374 -19.07 14.41 -2.12
C GLY A 374 -17.98 13.53 -1.53
N ILE A 375 -18.31 12.68 -0.56
CA ILE A 375 -17.37 11.75 0.06
C ILE A 375 -16.94 10.66 -0.93
N THR A 376 -17.86 10.14 -1.72
CA THR A 376 -17.56 9.14 -2.76
C THR A 376 -16.57 9.71 -3.78
N ASN A 377 -16.77 10.94 -4.23
CA ASN A 377 -15.84 11.63 -5.13
C ASN A 377 -14.46 11.82 -4.49
N LYS A 378 -14.41 12.17 -3.21
CA LYS A 378 -13.15 12.30 -2.46
C LYS A 378 -12.38 10.98 -2.42
N VAL A 379 -13.04 9.89 -2.05
CA VAL A 379 -12.42 8.56 -1.97
C VAL A 379 -11.94 8.10 -3.34
N ASN A 380 -12.77 8.25 -4.37
CA ASN A 380 -12.42 7.90 -5.74
C ASN A 380 -11.25 8.74 -6.25
N SER A 381 -11.20 10.03 -5.94
CA SER A 381 -10.09 10.91 -6.31
C SER A 381 -8.77 10.46 -5.69
N VAL A 382 -8.78 10.06 -4.42
CA VAL A 382 -7.59 9.53 -3.74
C VAL A 382 -7.12 8.23 -4.40
N ILE A 383 -8.05 7.32 -4.69
CA ILE A 383 -7.73 6.03 -5.33
C ILE A 383 -7.18 6.25 -6.75
N GLU A 384 -7.80 7.11 -7.55
CA GLU A 384 -7.39 7.36 -8.94
C GLU A 384 -6.04 8.07 -9.05
N LYS A 385 -5.73 8.98 -8.13
CA LYS A 385 -4.45 9.70 -8.13
C LYS A 385 -3.27 8.83 -7.68
N MET A 386 -3.55 7.74 -6.98
CA MET A 386 -2.54 6.73 -6.65
C MET A 386 -2.52 5.68 -7.75
N ASN A 387 -1.71 5.91 -8.78
CA ASN A 387 -1.52 4.95 -9.85
C ASN A 387 -0.98 3.63 -9.31
N THR A 388 -1.51 2.52 -9.83
CA THR A 388 -0.96 1.20 -9.53
C THR A 388 0.50 1.15 -9.97
N GLN A 389 1.33 0.60 -9.11
CA GLN A 389 2.72 0.33 -9.43
C GLN A 389 2.76 -0.95 -10.27
N PHE A 390 3.27 -0.87 -11.52
CA PHE A 390 3.34 -2.05 -12.37
C PHE A 390 4.41 -2.99 -11.83
N THR A 391 5.56 -3.04 -12.16
CA THR A 391 6.55 -3.98 -11.63
C THR A 391 7.67 -3.22 -10.94
N ALA A 392 7.91 -3.52 -9.68
CA ALA A 392 9.06 -2.99 -8.92
C ALA A 392 9.93 -4.17 -8.50
N VAL A 393 11.06 -4.35 -9.17
CA VAL A 393 12.02 -5.42 -8.89
C VAL A 393 13.26 -4.84 -8.24
N GLY A 394 13.78 -5.52 -7.22
CA GLY A 394 15.05 -5.17 -6.61
C GLY A 394 16.19 -5.31 -7.62
N LYS A 395 17.17 -4.40 -7.55
CA LYS A 395 18.39 -4.46 -8.37
C LYS A 395 19.49 -5.15 -7.60
N GLU A 396 20.21 -6.02 -8.27
CA GLU A 396 21.39 -6.66 -7.73
C GLU A 396 22.64 -5.91 -8.17
N PHE A 397 23.64 -5.86 -7.28
CA PHE A 397 24.92 -5.17 -7.53
C PHE A 397 26.07 -6.10 -7.17
N SER A 398 27.20 -5.98 -7.89
CA SER A 398 28.41 -6.70 -7.57
C SER A 398 29.08 -6.12 -6.31
N HIS A 399 29.98 -6.87 -5.70
CA HIS A 399 30.75 -6.39 -4.55
C HIS A 399 31.65 -5.18 -4.86
N LEU A 400 31.94 -4.95 -6.15
CA LEU A 400 32.68 -3.77 -6.62
C LEU A 400 31.81 -2.54 -6.81
N GLU A 401 30.50 -2.70 -6.78
CA GLU A 401 29.52 -1.65 -6.97
C GLU A 401 28.85 -1.20 -5.66
N ARG A 402 29.52 -1.40 -4.53
CA ARG A 402 28.94 -1.12 -3.21
C ARG A 402 28.49 0.34 -3.06
N ARG A 403 29.21 1.27 -3.65
CA ARG A 403 28.85 2.70 -3.60
C ARG A 403 27.57 2.96 -4.39
N ILE A 404 27.42 2.32 -5.55
CA ILE A 404 26.20 2.41 -6.37
C ILE A 404 25.03 1.75 -5.67
N GLU A 405 25.24 0.58 -5.08
CA GLU A 405 24.24 -0.11 -4.28
C GLU A 405 23.73 0.75 -3.12
N ASN A 406 24.65 1.38 -2.38
CA ASN A 406 24.29 2.28 -1.27
C ASN A 406 23.53 3.51 -1.78
N LEU A 407 23.93 4.07 -2.91
CA LEU A 407 23.21 5.20 -3.52
C LEU A 407 21.81 4.79 -3.96
N ASN A 408 21.66 3.64 -4.61
CA ASN A 408 20.37 3.12 -5.04
C ASN A 408 19.45 2.89 -3.83
N LYS A 409 19.98 2.26 -2.78
CA LYS A 409 19.23 2.06 -1.53
C LYS A 409 18.79 3.37 -0.90
N LYS A 410 19.69 4.36 -0.84
CA LYS A 410 19.37 5.68 -0.30
C LYS A 410 18.26 6.37 -1.08
N VAL A 411 18.30 6.30 -2.41
CA VAL A 411 17.28 6.87 -3.28
C VAL A 411 15.94 6.16 -3.08
N ASP A 412 15.93 4.83 -3.08
CA ASP A 412 14.70 4.05 -2.89
C ASP A 412 14.09 4.29 -1.50
N ASP A 413 14.90 4.28 -0.45
CA ASP A 413 14.45 4.57 0.91
C ASP A 413 13.91 6.01 1.04
N GLY A 414 14.55 6.96 0.38
CA GLY A 414 14.10 8.35 0.35
C GLY A 414 12.75 8.51 -0.33
N PHE A 415 12.56 7.90 -1.49
CA PHE A 415 11.26 7.91 -2.17
C PHE A 415 10.18 7.19 -1.35
N LEU A 416 10.53 6.08 -0.74
CA LEU A 416 9.60 5.35 0.12
C LEU A 416 9.15 6.20 1.30
N ASP A 417 10.08 6.89 1.96
CA ASP A 417 9.77 7.78 3.09
C ASP A 417 8.88 8.95 2.64
N ILE A 418 9.15 9.54 1.48
CA ILE A 418 8.33 10.62 0.92
C ILE A 418 6.91 10.13 0.64
N TRP A 419 6.76 9.00 -0.03
CA TRP A 419 5.43 8.47 -0.38
C TRP A 419 4.65 7.99 0.83
N THR A 420 5.33 7.39 1.81
CA THR A 420 4.70 7.00 3.07
C THR A 420 4.18 8.23 3.82
N TYR A 421 5.03 9.26 3.94
CA TYR A 421 4.63 10.51 4.57
C TYR A 421 3.47 11.19 3.84
N ASN A 422 3.54 11.25 2.51
CA ASN A 422 2.46 11.83 1.70
C ASN A 422 1.14 11.09 1.90
N ALA A 423 1.16 9.77 1.90
CA ALA A 423 -0.03 8.96 2.11
C ALA A 423 -0.62 9.17 3.51
N GLU A 424 0.22 9.13 4.53
CA GLU A 424 -0.20 9.34 5.92
C GLU A 424 -0.75 10.75 6.14
N LEU A 425 -0.06 11.76 5.63
CA LEU A 425 -0.49 13.15 5.77
C LEU A 425 -1.79 13.42 5.02
N LEU A 426 -1.93 12.88 3.81
CA LEU A 426 -3.15 12.99 3.03
C LEU A 426 -4.35 12.42 3.78
N VAL A 427 -4.20 11.24 4.36
CA VAL A 427 -5.27 10.59 5.14
C VAL A 427 -5.64 11.43 6.36
N LEU A 428 -4.64 11.94 7.10
CA LEU A 428 -4.89 12.79 8.27
C LEU A 428 -5.65 14.06 7.90
N LEU A 429 -5.20 14.75 6.84
CA LEU A 429 -5.82 15.99 6.38
C LEU A 429 -7.25 15.75 5.87
N GLU A 430 -7.44 14.71 5.08
CA GLU A 430 -8.76 14.40 4.54
C GLU A 430 -9.72 13.89 5.60
N ASN A 431 -9.26 13.18 6.61
CA ASN A 431 -10.08 12.79 7.75
C ASN A 431 -10.56 14.01 8.55
N GLU A 432 -9.67 14.97 8.81
CA GLU A 432 -10.04 16.21 9.48
C GLU A 432 -11.11 16.96 8.68
N ARG A 433 -10.90 17.09 7.38
CA ARG A 433 -11.87 17.76 6.50
C ARG A 433 -13.19 17.02 6.39
N THR A 434 -13.18 15.71 6.38
CA THR A 434 -14.39 14.89 6.33
C THR A 434 -15.24 15.08 7.59
N LEU A 435 -14.63 15.02 8.77
CA LEU A 435 -15.34 15.21 10.02
C LEU A 435 -15.89 16.63 10.13
N ASP A 436 -15.12 17.65 9.76
CA ASP A 436 -15.58 19.04 9.74
C ASP A 436 -16.72 19.24 8.72
N TYR A 437 -16.65 18.58 7.60
CA TYR A 437 -17.69 18.62 6.57
C TYR A 437 -19.03 18.10 7.11
N HIS A 438 -19.00 16.97 7.80
CA HIS A 438 -20.21 16.42 8.41
C HIS A 438 -20.77 17.34 9.50
N ASP A 439 -19.92 17.90 10.36
CA ASP A 439 -20.35 18.85 11.37
C ASP A 439 -21.00 20.10 10.74
N SER A 440 -20.42 20.60 9.68
CA SER A 440 -20.96 21.72 8.90
C SER A 440 -22.33 21.39 8.29
N ASN A 441 -22.49 20.19 7.74
CA ASN A 441 -23.74 19.76 7.12
C ASN A 441 -24.89 19.66 8.15
N VAL A 442 -24.61 19.16 9.34
CA VAL A 442 -25.61 19.10 10.42
C VAL A 442 -26.02 20.50 10.85
N LYS A 443 -25.05 21.40 11.03
CA LYS A 443 -25.32 22.81 11.35
C LYS A 443 -26.13 23.52 10.27
N ASN A 444 -25.81 23.26 9.01
CA ASN A 444 -26.54 23.83 7.87
C ASN A 444 -27.99 23.35 7.83
N LEU A 445 -28.23 22.08 8.15
CA LEU A 445 -29.58 21.53 8.24
C LEU A 445 -30.36 22.18 9.37
N TYR A 446 -29.74 22.35 10.54
CA TYR A 446 -30.32 23.07 11.67
C TYR A 446 -30.67 24.52 11.32
N GLU A 447 -29.75 25.25 10.69
CA GLU A 447 -29.98 26.65 10.28
C GLU A 447 -31.06 26.77 9.21
N LYS A 448 -31.16 25.79 8.30
CA LYS A 448 -32.24 25.74 7.30
C LYS A 448 -33.61 25.64 7.97
N VAL A 449 -33.73 24.79 8.98
CA VAL A 449 -34.98 24.64 9.77
C VAL A 449 -35.25 25.92 10.55
N ARG A 450 -34.26 26.47 11.23
CA ARG A 450 -34.39 27.72 11.99
C ARG A 450 -34.87 28.89 11.10
N SER A 451 -34.31 29.02 9.92
CA SER A 451 -34.71 30.10 8.99
C SER A 451 -36.14 29.96 8.48
N GLN A 452 -36.67 28.74 8.39
CA GLN A 452 -38.06 28.50 8.03
C GLN A 452 -39.04 28.81 9.17
N LEU A 453 -38.68 28.33 10.36
CA LEU A 453 -39.58 28.43 11.53
C LEU A 453 -39.61 29.80 12.16
N LYS A 454 -38.53 30.58 12.07
CA LYS A 454 -38.40 31.92 12.63
C LYS A 454 -38.92 31.99 14.06
N ASN A 455 -39.99 32.75 14.27
CA ASN A 455 -40.62 32.93 15.61
C ASN A 455 -41.70 31.90 15.92
N ASN A 456 -42.04 31.01 15.00
CA ASN A 456 -43.09 30.00 15.22
C ASN A 456 -42.63 28.82 16.12
N ALA A 457 -41.33 28.74 16.37
CA ALA A 457 -40.77 27.72 17.25
C ALA A 457 -39.67 28.32 18.13
N LYS A 458 -39.52 27.73 19.32
CA LYS A 458 -38.45 28.09 20.25
C LYS A 458 -37.26 27.16 20.05
N GLU A 459 -36.06 27.70 19.98
CA GLU A 459 -34.81 26.91 20.05
C GLU A 459 -34.59 26.46 21.49
N ILE A 460 -34.54 25.14 21.73
CA ILE A 460 -34.40 24.59 23.09
C ILE A 460 -32.91 24.57 23.51
N GLY A 461 -31.98 24.79 22.58
CA GLY A 461 -30.53 24.87 22.86
C GLY A 461 -29.78 23.54 22.75
N ASN A 462 -30.43 22.42 22.47
CA ASN A 462 -29.83 21.11 22.28
C ASN A 462 -29.98 20.56 20.86
N GLY A 463 -30.26 21.43 19.90
CA GLY A 463 -30.49 21.03 18.51
C GLY A 463 -31.95 20.73 18.19
N CYS A 464 -32.85 21.07 19.07
CA CYS A 464 -34.28 20.84 18.90
C CYS A 464 -35.06 22.16 18.85
N PHE A 465 -36.25 22.08 18.24
CA PHE A 465 -37.23 23.17 18.20
C PHE A 465 -38.51 22.72 18.84
N GLU A 466 -39.08 23.55 19.69
CA GLU A 466 -40.41 23.38 20.26
C GLU A 466 -41.36 24.33 19.57
N PHE A 467 -42.38 23.77 18.89
CA PHE A 467 -43.36 24.57 18.18
C PHE A 467 -44.32 25.28 19.14
N TYR A 468 -44.61 26.52 18.85
CA TYR A 468 -45.68 27.29 19.53
C TYR A 468 -47.07 26.97 18.99
N HIS A 469 -47.16 26.17 17.92
CA HIS A 469 -48.40 25.73 17.32
C HIS A 469 -48.40 24.20 17.22
N LYS A 470 -49.59 23.64 16.98
CA LYS A 470 -49.65 22.20 16.68
C LYS A 470 -49.12 21.94 15.26
N CYS A 471 -48.22 21.02 15.18
CA CYS A 471 -47.62 20.60 13.89
C CYS A 471 -47.92 19.12 13.69
N ASP A 472 -48.92 18.83 12.86
CA ASP A 472 -49.23 17.46 12.47
C ASP A 472 -48.18 16.89 11.51
N ASP A 473 -48.35 15.66 11.04
CA ASP A 473 -47.40 15.02 10.16
C ASP A 473 -47.24 15.79 8.84
N THR A 474 -48.29 16.40 8.32
CA THR A 474 -48.23 17.23 7.11
C THR A 474 -47.40 18.48 7.35
N CYS A 475 -47.54 19.15 8.49
CA CYS A 475 -46.74 20.28 8.90
C CYS A 475 -45.27 19.87 9.06
N MET A 476 -44.98 18.75 9.72
CA MET A 476 -43.60 18.22 9.87
C MET A 476 -42.95 17.92 8.51
N GLU A 477 -43.68 17.30 7.58
CA GLU A 477 -43.19 17.04 6.25
C GLU A 477 -42.89 18.33 5.49
N SER A 478 -43.68 19.37 5.62
CA SER A 478 -43.46 20.65 5.00
C SER A 478 -42.16 21.31 5.49
N VAL A 479 -41.83 21.20 6.76
CA VAL A 479 -40.55 21.67 7.30
C VAL A 479 -39.38 20.88 6.74
N LYS A 480 -39.51 19.56 6.68
CA LYS A 480 -38.45 18.68 6.11
C LYS A 480 -38.21 18.97 4.62
N ASN A 481 -39.26 19.26 3.86
CA ASN A 481 -39.18 19.54 2.43
C ASN A 481 -38.80 20.98 2.09
N GLY A 482 -38.71 21.85 3.08
CA GLY A 482 -38.41 23.26 2.85
C GLY A 482 -39.61 24.10 2.37
N THR A 483 -40.83 23.56 2.49
CA THR A 483 -42.06 24.19 2.01
C THR A 483 -42.96 24.66 3.16
N TYR A 484 -42.37 24.88 4.33
CA TYR A 484 -43.12 25.34 5.52
C TYR A 484 -43.76 26.71 5.26
N ASP A 485 -45.07 26.78 5.49
CA ASP A 485 -45.87 28.01 5.34
C ASP A 485 -45.90 28.78 6.64
N TYR A 486 -44.96 29.69 6.83
CA TYR A 486 -44.83 30.52 8.02
C TYR A 486 -46.10 31.35 8.31
N PRO A 487 -46.71 32.07 7.31
CA PRO A 487 -47.90 32.86 7.59
C PRO A 487 -49.11 32.09 8.08
N LYS A 488 -49.24 30.82 7.69
CA LYS A 488 -50.36 29.97 8.09
C LYS A 488 -50.42 29.75 9.59
N TYR A 489 -49.24 29.67 10.24
CA TYR A 489 -49.13 29.34 11.65
C TYR A 489 -48.70 30.52 12.53
N SER A 490 -48.39 31.67 11.94
CA SER A 490 -47.80 32.79 12.67
C SER A 490 -48.70 33.40 13.71
N GLU A 491 -50.01 33.47 13.50
CA GLU A 491 -50.99 34.01 14.48
C GLU A 491 -51.14 33.07 15.68
N GLU A 492 -51.37 31.79 15.44
CA GLU A 492 -51.45 30.79 16.50
C GLU A 492 -50.15 30.74 17.34
N ALA A 493 -49.00 30.73 16.70
CA ALA A 493 -47.70 30.78 17.33
C ALA A 493 -47.51 32.05 18.16
N LYS A 494 -47.92 33.19 17.64
CA LYS A 494 -47.85 34.49 18.34
C LYS A 494 -48.68 34.49 19.62
N LEU A 495 -49.92 34.01 19.55
CA LEU A 495 -50.80 33.92 20.69
C LEU A 495 -50.25 32.98 21.77
N ASN A 496 -49.78 31.81 21.41
CA ASN A 496 -49.21 30.87 22.33
C ASN A 496 -47.89 31.36 22.95
N ARG A 497 -47.05 32.05 22.17
CA ARG A 497 -45.79 32.64 22.65
C ARG A 497 -46.05 33.76 23.65
N GLU A 498 -47.01 34.66 23.38
CA GLU A 498 -47.40 35.74 24.28
C GLU A 498 -47.98 35.20 25.60
N GLU A 499 -48.77 34.13 25.54
CA GLU A 499 -49.32 33.47 26.72
C GLU A 499 -48.22 32.87 27.59
N ILE A 500 -47.25 32.14 27.03
CA ILE A 500 -46.12 31.56 27.74
C ILE A 500 -45.21 32.64 28.34
N ASP A 501 -44.89 33.68 27.59
CA ASP A 501 -44.06 34.80 28.06
C ASP A 501 -44.80 35.60 29.14
N GLY A 502 -46.11 35.75 29.04
CA GLY A 502 -46.95 36.36 30.07
C GLY A 502 -46.92 35.60 31.39
N VAL A 503 -47.02 34.29 31.36
CA VAL A 503 -46.90 33.40 32.55
C VAL A 503 -45.52 33.49 33.18
N LYS A 504 -44.44 33.50 32.39
CA LYS A 504 -43.08 33.68 32.91
C LYS A 504 -42.85 35.03 33.56
N LEU A 505 -43.39 36.12 32.97
CA LEU A 505 -43.29 37.45 33.54
C LEU A 505 -44.04 37.58 34.85
N GLU A 506 -45.24 37.02 34.97
CA GLU A 506 -45.99 36.97 36.23
C GLU A 506 -45.26 36.20 37.31
N SER A 507 -44.73 35.05 37.00
CA SER A 507 -43.93 34.21 37.90
C SER A 507 -42.66 34.94 38.39
N THR A 508 -41.92 35.61 37.50
CA THR A 508 -40.75 36.41 37.86
C THR A 508 -41.14 37.58 38.76
N ARG A 509 -42.27 38.24 38.51
CA ARG A 509 -42.75 39.34 39.30
C ARG A 509 -43.11 38.93 40.71
N ILE A 510 -43.76 37.77 40.90
CA ILE A 510 -44.03 37.19 42.21
C ILE A 510 -42.76 36.89 42.99
N TYR A 511 -41.75 36.30 42.36
CA TYR A 511 -40.48 36.03 43.01
C TYR A 511 -39.72 37.31 43.38
N GLN A 512 -39.77 38.34 42.59
CA GLN A 512 -39.19 39.65 42.90
C GLN A 512 -39.88 40.29 44.09
N ILE A 513 -41.21 40.25 44.15
CA ILE A 513 -41.99 40.78 45.30
C ILE A 513 -41.64 39.99 46.58
N LEU A 514 -41.55 38.68 46.52
CA LEU A 514 -41.15 37.84 47.67
C LEU A 514 -39.72 38.14 48.13
N ALA A 515 -38.79 38.36 47.20
CA ALA A 515 -37.39 38.72 47.51
C ALA A 515 -37.33 40.07 48.22
N ILE A 516 -38.06 41.07 47.75
CA ILE A 516 -38.14 42.40 48.38
C ILE A 516 -38.73 42.31 49.77
N TYR A 517 -39.83 41.58 49.94
CA TYR A 517 -40.46 41.34 51.23
C TYR A 517 -39.52 40.66 52.24
N SER A 518 -38.79 39.62 51.79
CA SER A 518 -37.80 38.89 52.59
C SER A 518 -36.67 39.79 53.05
N THR A 519 -36.15 40.62 52.15
CA THR A 519 -35.05 41.56 52.43
C THR A 519 -35.48 42.62 53.47
N VAL A 520 -36.66 43.20 53.28
CA VAL A 520 -37.21 44.20 54.24
C VAL A 520 -37.45 43.58 55.61
N ALA A 521 -38.08 42.40 55.69
CA ALA A 521 -38.30 41.69 56.91
C ALA A 521 -37.03 41.35 57.65
N SER A 522 -36.02 40.84 56.94
CA SER A 522 -34.73 40.53 57.54
C SER A 522 -33.99 41.76 58.06
N SER A 523 -34.12 42.86 57.36
CA SER A 523 -33.50 44.13 57.78
C SER A 523 -34.17 44.68 59.05
N LEU A 524 -35.47 44.63 59.12
CA LEU A 524 -36.20 45.04 60.33
C LEU A 524 -35.86 44.18 61.56
N VAL A 525 -35.83 42.86 61.39
CA VAL A 525 -35.39 41.95 62.45
C VAL A 525 -33.96 42.24 62.90
N LEU A 526 -33.11 42.48 62.01
CA LEU A 526 -31.69 42.79 62.28
C LEU A 526 -31.58 44.11 63.07
N VAL A 527 -32.26 45.16 62.65
CA VAL A 527 -32.26 46.45 63.34
C VAL A 527 -32.83 46.32 64.77
N VAL A 528 -33.96 45.61 64.91
CA VAL A 528 -34.60 45.39 66.27
C VAL A 528 -33.64 44.56 67.13
N SER A 529 -33.01 43.52 66.59
CA SER A 529 -32.05 42.70 67.35
C SER A 529 -30.83 43.47 67.80
N LEU A 530 -30.25 44.29 66.91
CA LEU A 530 -29.13 45.12 67.27
C LEU A 530 -29.50 46.20 68.31
N GLY A 531 -30.68 46.78 68.17
CA GLY A 531 -31.26 47.71 69.19
C GLY A 531 -31.43 47.06 70.53
N ALA A 532 -32.01 45.86 70.58
CA ALA A 532 -32.23 45.09 71.80
C ALA A 532 -30.86 44.70 72.45
N ILE A 533 -29.91 44.26 71.71
CA ILE A 533 -28.54 43.93 72.18
C ILE A 533 -27.87 45.15 72.73
N SER A 534 -27.93 46.26 72.02
CA SER A 534 -27.36 47.51 72.48
C SER A 534 -28.03 48.02 73.81
N PHE A 535 -29.35 47.92 73.88
CA PHE A 535 -30.07 48.26 75.09
C PHE A 535 -29.71 47.35 76.24
N TRP A 536 -29.58 46.04 76.01
CA TRP A 536 -29.16 45.07 77.05
C TRP A 536 -27.79 45.32 77.54
N MET A 537 -26.86 45.63 76.62
CA MET A 537 -25.47 45.95 76.96
C MET A 537 -25.39 47.26 77.73
N CYS A 538 -26.15 48.25 77.39
CA CYS A 538 -26.21 49.52 78.12
C CYS A 538 -26.88 49.34 79.53
N SER A 539 -27.94 48.52 79.66
CA SER A 539 -28.58 48.28 80.93
C SER A 539 -27.75 47.45 81.92
N ASN A 540 -26.87 46.59 81.44
CA ASN A 540 -25.96 45.77 82.25
C ASN A 540 -24.62 46.41 82.55
N GLY A 541 -24.39 47.65 82.11
CA GLY A 541 -23.17 48.40 82.39
C GLY A 541 -21.89 47.84 81.78
N SER A 542 -21.95 46.89 80.86
CA SER A 542 -20.79 46.24 80.21
C SER A 542 -20.20 47.06 79.07
N LEU A 543 -20.92 48.12 78.61
CA LEU A 543 -20.43 49.15 77.72
C LEU A 543 -20.77 50.52 78.27
N GLN A 544 -19.79 51.39 78.50
CA GLN A 544 -20.05 52.82 78.80
C GLN A 544 -20.55 53.47 77.50
N CYS A 545 -21.83 53.55 77.36
CA CYS A 545 -22.46 54.15 76.20
C CYS A 545 -22.65 55.64 76.48
N ARG A 546 -21.80 56.51 75.92
CA ARG A 546 -21.94 57.98 75.98
C ARG A 546 -23.16 58.50 75.21
N ILE A 547 -23.89 57.64 74.53
CA ILE A 547 -25.10 57.97 73.77
C ILE A 547 -26.36 57.77 74.57
N CYS A 548 -26.28 57.16 75.81
CA CYS A 548 -27.43 56.94 76.71
C CYS A 548 -27.59 58.07 77.75
N ILE A 549 -27.20 59.28 77.45
CA ILE A 549 -27.49 60.46 78.31
C ILE A 549 -28.63 61.22 77.71
#